data_19f59e09db101fc70bec1df38ad5a50b
#
_entry.id   19f59e09db101fc70bec1df38ad5a50b
#
_cell.length_a   1.000
_cell.length_b   1.000
_cell.length_c   1.000
_cell.angle_alpha   90.00
_cell.angle_beta   90.00
_cell.angle_gamma   90.00
#
_symmetry.space_group_name_H-M   'P 1'
#
loop_
_entity.id
_entity.type
_entity.pdbx_description
1 polymer ?
#
loop_
_entity_poly.entity_id
_entity_poly.type
_entity_poly.pdbx_seq_one_letter_code
_entity_poly.pdbx_strand_id
1 'polypeptide(L)'
;MTFNPSLDYIVSVDDFQLGMTNRTSSELILPGGKGINVSIVLKNLGLDSTALGYAAGFTGDELIRRLNEFGVDSDFIKIGHGMTRINLKLKSIDGTEINGCGPDIDAKALEQLMEKLDRLGEGDVLVLAGSIPYTMPDDMYQRILKRIQGRGVLTVVDATRDLLVKVLPYHPFLVKPNNHELGDIFGVKLSTRAEVIPYGKKLQEMGAQNVLISMAGEGAVLIAADGQCMETPAPKGKLVNGVGAGDSMVAGFLTGWLEEKDYAHAFCMGIAAGSASAFSENLATKEEVMQVLKQVKK
;
A
#
# COMPACT_ATOMS: atom_id res chain seq x y z
N MET A 1 5.83 -0.16 -6.29
CA MET A 1 5.27 -0.08 -7.65
C MET A 1 3.75 0.01 -7.58
N THR A 2 3.13 0.83 -8.42
CA THR A 2 1.67 1.02 -8.49
C THR A 2 1.25 1.14 -9.96
N PHE A 3 0.38 0.25 -10.45
CA PHE A 3 -0.04 0.27 -11.86
C PHE A 3 -0.94 1.45 -12.20
N ASN A 4 -1.76 1.89 -11.27
CA ASN A 4 -2.77 2.91 -11.48
C ASN A 4 -2.71 4.01 -10.41
N PRO A 5 -1.62 4.82 -10.40
CA PRO A 5 -1.52 5.96 -9.50
C PRO A 5 -2.60 6.99 -9.78
N SER A 6 -2.81 7.92 -8.89
CA SER A 6 -3.85 8.94 -9.01
C SER A 6 -3.39 10.31 -8.49
N LEU A 7 -4.11 11.34 -8.89
CA LEU A 7 -4.27 12.54 -8.08
C LEU A 7 -5.53 12.37 -7.24
N ASP A 8 -5.40 12.39 -5.93
CA ASP A 8 -6.53 12.31 -5.01
C ASP A 8 -7.01 13.74 -4.73
N TYR A 9 -8.18 14.10 -5.28
CA TYR A 9 -8.83 15.38 -5.04
C TYR A 9 -9.79 15.24 -3.87
N ILE A 10 -9.39 15.77 -2.73
CA ILE A 10 -10.07 15.66 -1.44
C ILE A 10 -10.84 16.95 -1.21
N VAL A 11 -12.14 16.87 -1.09
CA VAL A 11 -13.00 18.04 -0.93
C VAL A 11 -13.95 17.86 0.26
N SER A 12 -14.28 19.00 0.91
CA SER A 12 -15.39 19.11 1.84
C SER A 12 -16.50 19.95 1.18
N VAL A 13 -17.73 19.54 1.35
CA VAL A 13 -18.91 20.25 0.87
C VAL A 13 -19.91 20.30 2.01
N ASP A 14 -20.28 21.50 2.43
CA ASP A 14 -21.30 21.68 3.43
C ASP A 14 -22.68 21.50 2.79
N ASP A 15 -23.58 20.75 3.43
CA ASP A 15 -24.95 20.49 2.95
C ASP A 15 -25.02 19.95 1.51
N PHE A 16 -24.23 18.91 1.21
CA PHE A 16 -24.22 18.29 -0.12
C PHE A 16 -25.62 17.82 -0.53
N GLN A 17 -26.07 18.25 -1.70
CA GLN A 17 -27.39 17.94 -2.27
C GLN A 17 -27.26 17.32 -3.65
N LEU A 18 -27.88 16.17 -3.86
CA LEU A 18 -27.97 15.53 -5.18
C LEU A 18 -28.78 16.40 -6.15
N GLY A 19 -28.28 16.50 -7.40
CA GLY A 19 -28.96 17.27 -8.45
C GLY A 19 -28.79 18.77 -8.35
N MET A 20 -28.02 19.28 -7.40
CA MET A 20 -27.78 20.71 -7.19
C MET A 20 -26.30 21.07 -7.45
N THR A 21 -26.04 22.35 -7.65
CA THR A 21 -24.66 22.87 -7.68
C THR A 21 -24.15 22.97 -6.26
N ASN A 22 -23.21 22.11 -5.90
CA ASN A 22 -22.52 22.13 -4.62
C ASN A 22 -21.21 22.93 -4.75
N ARG A 23 -20.83 23.64 -3.70
CA ARG A 23 -19.56 24.37 -3.63
C ARG A 23 -18.70 23.80 -2.51
N THR A 24 -17.40 23.66 -2.77
CA THR A 24 -16.44 23.17 -1.80
C THR A 24 -16.18 24.22 -0.72
N SER A 25 -16.09 23.78 0.54
CA SER A 25 -15.61 24.60 1.66
C SER A 25 -14.10 24.39 1.89
N SER A 26 -13.54 23.28 1.43
CA SER A 26 -12.08 23.03 1.43
C SER A 26 -11.68 22.10 0.29
N GLU A 27 -10.46 22.26 -0.18
CA GLU A 27 -9.90 21.49 -1.28
C GLU A 27 -8.43 21.14 -1.02
N LEU A 28 -8.04 19.89 -1.35
CA LEU A 28 -6.67 19.43 -1.28
C LEU A 28 -6.41 18.42 -2.40
N ILE A 29 -5.26 18.53 -3.07
CA ILE A 29 -4.83 17.54 -4.08
C ILE A 29 -3.55 16.89 -3.58
N LEU A 30 -3.57 15.56 -3.46
CA LEU A 30 -2.43 14.76 -3.05
C LEU A 30 -2.08 13.72 -4.12
N PRO A 31 -0.80 13.33 -4.24
CA PRO A 31 -0.45 12.13 -4.99
C PRO A 31 -1.05 10.91 -4.29
N GLY A 32 -1.67 10.01 -5.06
CA GLY A 32 -2.39 8.86 -4.54
C GLY A 32 -2.02 7.54 -5.21
N GLY A 33 -2.41 6.47 -4.53
CA GLY A 33 -2.13 5.09 -4.90
C GLY A 33 -1.30 4.38 -3.84
N LYS A 34 -1.63 3.11 -3.56
CA LYS A 34 -1.01 2.36 -2.44
C LYS A 34 0.52 2.38 -2.48
N GLY A 35 1.15 2.07 -3.63
CA GLY A 35 2.60 2.10 -3.76
C GLY A 35 3.20 3.51 -3.63
N ILE A 36 2.44 4.54 -3.98
CA ILE A 36 2.82 5.94 -3.77
C ILE A 36 2.86 6.24 -2.27
N ASN A 37 1.82 5.87 -1.54
CA ASN A 37 1.74 6.06 -0.09
C ASN A 37 2.90 5.34 0.63
N VAL A 38 3.22 4.10 0.21
CA VAL A 38 4.39 3.37 0.73
C VAL A 38 5.67 4.17 0.50
N SER A 39 5.89 4.70 -0.72
CA SER A 39 7.10 5.47 -1.03
C SER A 39 7.22 6.75 -0.21
N ILE A 40 6.12 7.48 -0.02
CA ILE A 40 6.10 8.71 0.81
C ILE A 40 6.46 8.38 2.27
N VAL A 41 5.86 7.32 2.84
CA VAL A 41 6.15 6.96 4.23
C VAL A 41 7.56 6.42 4.40
N LEU A 42 8.08 5.63 3.45
CA LEU A 42 9.49 5.22 3.44
C LEU A 42 10.41 6.44 3.47
N LYS A 43 10.13 7.44 2.62
CA LYS A 43 10.91 8.69 2.60
C LYS A 43 10.83 9.46 3.91
N ASN A 44 9.65 9.57 4.49
CA ASN A 44 9.45 10.19 5.81
C ASN A 44 10.25 9.47 6.90
N LEU A 45 10.40 8.14 6.80
CA LEU A 45 11.18 7.32 7.74
C LEU A 45 12.69 7.33 7.46
N GLY A 46 13.12 7.91 6.32
CA GLY A 46 14.53 8.07 5.96
C GLY A 46 15.06 7.01 4.98
N LEU A 47 14.17 6.26 4.32
CA LEU A 47 14.52 5.31 3.26
C LEU A 47 14.14 5.85 1.89
N ASP A 48 15.07 5.82 0.97
CA ASP A 48 14.82 6.18 -0.42
C ASP A 48 14.14 5.03 -1.17
N SER A 49 13.25 5.38 -2.08
CA SER A 49 12.58 4.44 -2.97
C SER A 49 12.22 5.10 -4.29
N THR A 50 12.12 4.32 -5.36
CA THR A 50 11.67 4.80 -6.67
C THR A 50 10.24 4.36 -6.92
N ALA A 51 9.33 5.32 -7.10
CA ALA A 51 7.97 5.07 -7.51
C ALA A 51 7.93 4.64 -8.99
N LEU A 52 7.41 3.44 -9.25
CA LEU A 52 7.35 2.84 -10.58
C LEU A 52 5.90 2.51 -10.95
N GLY A 53 5.53 2.75 -12.20
CA GLY A 53 4.20 2.51 -12.74
C GLY A 53 3.97 3.29 -14.03
N TYR A 54 2.72 3.72 -14.27
CA TYR A 54 2.35 4.43 -15.48
C TYR A 54 1.81 5.82 -15.17
N ALA A 55 2.16 6.80 -16.00
CA ALA A 55 1.68 8.17 -15.92
C ALA A 55 1.26 8.69 -17.29
N ALA A 56 0.17 9.44 -17.37
CA ALA A 56 -0.37 9.97 -18.61
C ALA A 56 -0.90 11.40 -18.47
N GLY A 57 -0.74 12.19 -19.52
CA GLY A 57 -1.30 13.54 -19.64
C GLY A 57 -0.83 14.50 -18.53
N PHE A 58 -1.47 15.65 -18.44
CA PHE A 58 -1.12 16.69 -17.48
C PHE A 58 -1.25 16.24 -16.01
N THR A 59 -2.18 15.35 -15.73
CA THR A 59 -2.37 14.78 -14.38
C THR A 59 -1.23 13.86 -13.99
N GLY A 60 -0.62 13.14 -14.96
CA GLY A 60 0.58 12.35 -14.74
C GLY A 60 1.81 13.23 -14.47
N ASP A 61 1.94 14.34 -15.19
CA ASP A 61 3.01 15.31 -14.95
C ASP A 61 2.87 15.99 -13.58
N GLU A 62 1.65 16.34 -13.18
CA GLU A 62 1.37 16.91 -11.87
C GLU A 62 1.62 15.90 -10.74
N LEU A 63 1.27 14.61 -10.93
CA LEU A 63 1.59 13.55 -9.99
C LEU A 63 3.10 13.47 -9.74
N ILE A 64 3.91 13.44 -10.81
CA ILE A 64 5.37 13.39 -10.72
C ILE A 64 5.92 14.63 -10.02
N ARG A 65 5.41 15.81 -10.38
CA ARG A 65 5.82 17.06 -9.75
C ARG A 65 5.60 17.04 -8.24
N ARG A 66 4.41 16.55 -7.80
CA ARG A 66 4.08 16.44 -6.36
C ARG A 66 4.92 15.39 -5.65
N LEU A 67 5.22 14.26 -6.29
CA LEU A 67 6.13 13.27 -5.70
C LEU A 67 7.52 13.83 -5.45
N ASN A 68 8.03 14.64 -6.38
CA ASN A 68 9.30 15.34 -6.19
C ASN A 68 9.27 16.31 -4.99
N GLU A 69 8.12 16.96 -4.71
CA GLU A 69 7.94 17.80 -3.52
C GLU A 69 8.02 16.99 -2.22
N PHE A 70 7.56 15.73 -2.23
CA PHE A 70 7.73 14.78 -1.13
C PHE A 70 9.15 14.17 -1.08
N GLY A 71 10.02 14.52 -2.02
CA GLY A 71 11.38 13.96 -2.13
C GLY A 71 11.39 12.49 -2.56
N VAL A 72 10.33 12.00 -3.20
CA VAL A 72 10.24 10.64 -3.72
C VAL A 72 10.66 10.62 -5.19
N ASP A 73 11.67 9.82 -5.49
CA ASP A 73 12.09 9.57 -6.87
C ASP A 73 11.03 8.77 -7.63
N SER A 74 10.92 9.04 -8.93
CA SER A 74 9.96 8.33 -9.77
C SER A 74 10.55 7.97 -11.12
N ASP A 75 10.19 6.79 -11.63
CA ASP A 75 10.58 6.28 -12.94
C ASP A 75 9.36 5.75 -13.71
N PHE A 76 8.32 6.59 -13.82
CA PHE A 76 7.08 6.24 -14.50
C PHE A 76 7.25 6.08 -16.00
N ILE A 77 6.57 5.09 -16.56
CA ILE A 77 6.41 4.94 -18.01
C ILE A 77 5.33 5.91 -18.46
N LYS A 78 5.70 6.81 -19.38
CA LYS A 78 4.79 7.79 -19.94
C LYS A 78 3.90 7.15 -20.99
N ILE A 79 2.58 7.22 -20.78
CA ILE A 79 1.56 6.80 -21.73
C ILE A 79 1.18 7.99 -22.59
N GLY A 80 1.22 7.80 -23.93
CA GLY A 80 1.04 8.89 -24.90
C GLY A 80 -0.42 9.35 -25.08
N HIS A 81 -1.39 8.69 -24.44
CA HIS A 81 -2.82 9.02 -24.55
C HIS A 81 -3.53 8.85 -23.20
N GLY A 82 -4.70 9.43 -23.06
CA GLY A 82 -5.45 9.42 -21.82
C GLY A 82 -4.83 10.33 -20.74
N MET A 83 -5.16 10.03 -19.49
CA MET A 83 -4.69 10.78 -18.34
C MET A 83 -4.55 9.87 -17.11
N THR A 84 -3.58 10.15 -16.27
CA THR A 84 -3.53 9.59 -14.91
C THR A 84 -4.82 9.94 -14.19
N ARG A 85 -5.44 8.97 -13.54
CA ARG A 85 -6.76 9.15 -12.94
C ARG A 85 -6.77 10.20 -11.84
N ILE A 86 -7.91 10.86 -11.70
CA ILE A 86 -8.26 11.66 -10.54
C ILE A 86 -9.26 10.86 -9.71
N ASN A 87 -9.01 10.72 -8.42
CA ASN A 87 -9.99 10.20 -7.48
C ASN A 87 -10.59 11.38 -6.71
N LEU A 88 -11.90 11.51 -6.72
CA LEU A 88 -12.61 12.48 -5.90
C LEU A 88 -12.97 11.84 -4.57
N LYS A 89 -12.53 12.46 -3.46
CA LYS A 89 -12.83 12.03 -2.09
C LYS A 89 -13.67 13.09 -1.37
N LEU A 90 -14.92 12.74 -1.07
CA LEU A 90 -15.87 13.62 -0.40
C LEU A 90 -15.79 13.42 1.12
N LYS A 91 -15.02 14.24 1.83
CA LYS A 91 -14.84 14.13 3.29
C LYS A 91 -16.12 14.24 4.10
N SER A 92 -17.06 15.07 3.64
CA SER A 92 -18.32 15.37 4.35
C SER A 92 -19.44 14.34 4.12
N ILE A 93 -19.22 13.29 3.33
CA ILE A 93 -20.22 12.28 2.98
C ILE A 93 -19.66 10.87 3.24
N ASP A 94 -19.61 10.46 4.50
CA ASP A 94 -19.27 9.11 4.97
C ASP A 94 -18.15 8.39 4.17
N GLY A 95 -17.09 9.13 3.81
CA GLY A 95 -15.97 8.57 3.05
C GLY A 95 -16.32 8.17 1.61
N THR A 96 -17.29 8.83 0.99
CA THR A 96 -17.65 8.59 -0.42
C THR A 96 -16.49 8.93 -1.34
N GLU A 97 -16.13 7.99 -2.21
CA GLU A 97 -15.07 8.13 -3.21
C GLU A 97 -15.60 7.85 -4.62
N ILE A 98 -15.15 8.65 -5.59
CA ILE A 98 -15.37 8.41 -7.02
C ILE A 98 -14.00 8.23 -7.65
N ASN A 99 -13.66 6.99 -8.01
CA ASN A 99 -12.34 6.64 -8.51
C ASN A 99 -12.33 6.59 -10.04
N GLY A 100 -11.42 7.37 -10.65
CA GLY A 100 -11.19 7.35 -12.09
C GLY A 100 -10.58 6.03 -12.57
N CYS A 101 -10.73 5.72 -13.88
CA CYS A 101 -10.22 4.48 -14.48
C CYS A 101 -8.70 4.51 -14.71
N GLY A 102 -8.15 5.66 -15.09
CA GLY A 102 -6.76 5.79 -15.55
C GLY A 102 -6.61 5.54 -17.06
N PRO A 103 -5.38 5.63 -17.59
CA PRO A 103 -5.09 5.44 -19.01
C PRO A 103 -5.11 3.95 -19.38
N ASP A 104 -5.34 3.69 -20.67
CA ASP A 104 -5.13 2.35 -21.24
C ASP A 104 -3.64 2.03 -21.34
N ILE A 105 -3.26 0.83 -20.91
CA ILE A 105 -1.87 0.37 -20.91
C ILE A 105 -1.68 -0.60 -22.05
N ASP A 106 -0.93 -0.21 -23.06
CA ASP A 106 -0.64 -1.05 -24.22
C ASP A 106 0.48 -2.06 -23.97
N ALA A 107 0.65 -3.01 -24.91
CA ALA A 107 1.66 -4.07 -24.82
C ALA A 107 3.10 -3.51 -24.77
N LYS A 108 3.36 -2.36 -25.42
CA LYS A 108 4.67 -1.72 -25.42
C LYS A 108 5.00 -1.16 -24.04
N ALA A 109 4.03 -0.50 -23.41
CA ALA A 109 4.20 0.01 -22.05
C ALA A 109 4.39 -1.13 -21.02
N LEU A 110 3.71 -2.27 -21.22
CA LEU A 110 3.92 -3.46 -20.40
C LEU A 110 5.35 -3.99 -20.53
N GLU A 111 5.88 -4.08 -21.76
CA GLU A 111 7.25 -4.55 -21.98
C GLU A 111 8.28 -3.58 -21.38
N GLN A 112 8.09 -2.27 -21.54
CA GLN A 112 8.96 -1.28 -20.90
C GLN A 112 8.99 -1.44 -19.37
N LEU A 113 7.87 -1.80 -18.74
CA LEU A 113 7.86 -2.11 -17.31
C LEU A 113 8.70 -3.33 -17.00
N MET A 114 8.55 -4.41 -17.79
CA MET A 114 9.31 -5.65 -17.60
C MET A 114 10.81 -5.43 -17.76
N GLU A 115 11.24 -4.61 -18.74
CA GLU A 115 12.64 -4.21 -18.93
C GLU A 115 13.21 -3.44 -17.71
N LYS A 116 12.40 -2.58 -17.08
CA LYS A 116 12.81 -1.89 -15.85
C LYS A 116 12.97 -2.88 -14.69
N LEU A 117 12.07 -3.83 -14.56
CA LEU A 117 12.11 -4.87 -13.52
C LEU A 117 13.27 -5.86 -13.72
N ASP A 118 13.75 -6.04 -14.95
CA ASP A 118 14.93 -6.87 -15.24
C ASP A 118 16.22 -6.34 -14.62
N ARG A 119 16.26 -5.09 -14.21
CA ARG A 119 17.40 -4.47 -13.53
C ARG A 119 17.46 -4.81 -12.05
N LEU A 120 16.39 -5.36 -11.49
CA LEU A 120 16.32 -5.75 -10.07
C LEU A 120 17.16 -7.01 -9.83
N GLY A 121 17.85 -7.03 -8.70
CA GLY A 121 18.72 -8.12 -8.29
C GLY A 121 18.76 -8.31 -6.77
N GLU A 122 19.79 -9.03 -6.31
CA GLU A 122 19.99 -9.32 -4.90
C GLU A 122 20.13 -8.03 -4.06
N GLY A 123 19.38 -7.97 -2.98
CA GLY A 123 19.34 -6.81 -2.09
C GLY A 123 18.27 -5.79 -2.43
N ASP A 124 17.68 -5.84 -3.62
CA ASP A 124 16.56 -4.96 -3.96
C ASP A 124 15.25 -5.39 -3.31
N VAL A 125 14.39 -4.43 -3.04
CA VAL A 125 13.04 -4.64 -2.51
C VAL A 125 12.01 -4.17 -3.54
N LEU A 126 11.12 -5.06 -3.96
CA LEU A 126 10.00 -4.73 -4.84
C LEU A 126 8.68 -4.78 -4.07
N VAL A 127 8.03 -3.65 -3.91
CA VAL A 127 6.67 -3.55 -3.36
C VAL A 127 5.66 -3.49 -4.49
N LEU A 128 4.78 -4.47 -4.57
CA LEU A 128 3.63 -4.55 -5.46
C LEU A 128 2.37 -4.17 -4.66
N ALA A 129 1.81 -2.99 -4.88
CA ALA A 129 0.70 -2.50 -4.08
C ALA A 129 -0.41 -1.88 -4.93
N GLY A 130 -1.65 -2.21 -4.60
CA GLY A 130 -2.86 -1.70 -5.24
C GLY A 130 -3.50 -2.66 -6.24
N SER A 131 -4.53 -2.17 -6.93
CA SER A 131 -5.28 -2.93 -7.93
C SER A 131 -4.59 -2.90 -9.30
N ILE A 132 -4.87 -3.91 -10.12
CA ILE A 132 -4.53 -3.94 -11.53
C ILE A 132 -5.65 -3.24 -12.31
N PRO A 133 -5.34 -2.27 -13.20
CA PRO A 133 -6.34 -1.68 -14.10
C PRO A 133 -7.02 -2.74 -14.97
N TYR A 134 -8.29 -2.56 -15.28
CA TYR A 134 -9.06 -3.51 -16.11
C TYR A 134 -8.52 -3.66 -17.55
N THR A 135 -7.71 -2.70 -18.01
CA THR A 135 -7.03 -2.72 -19.31
C THR A 135 -5.77 -3.59 -19.33
N MET A 136 -5.32 -4.05 -18.16
CA MET A 136 -4.16 -4.91 -18.01
C MET A 136 -4.58 -6.36 -17.72
N PRO A 137 -3.74 -7.37 -18.07
CA PRO A 137 -3.96 -8.74 -17.65
C PRO A 137 -4.07 -8.86 -16.12
N ASP A 138 -5.05 -9.60 -15.65
CA ASP A 138 -5.31 -9.78 -14.21
C ASP A 138 -4.23 -10.62 -13.49
N ASP A 139 -3.34 -11.25 -14.25
CA ASP A 139 -2.21 -12.04 -13.78
C ASP A 139 -0.87 -11.26 -13.75
N MET A 140 -0.90 -9.92 -13.88
CA MET A 140 0.34 -9.12 -13.98
C MET A 140 1.27 -9.28 -12.78
N TYR A 141 0.74 -9.38 -11.56
CA TYR A 141 1.58 -9.62 -10.39
C TYR A 141 2.31 -10.97 -10.47
N GLN A 142 1.63 -12.01 -10.93
CA GLN A 142 2.25 -13.32 -11.17
C GLN A 142 3.35 -13.23 -12.24
N ARG A 143 3.08 -12.56 -13.37
CA ARG A 143 4.07 -12.38 -14.46
C ARG A 143 5.31 -11.68 -13.96
N ILE A 144 5.16 -10.64 -13.13
CA ILE A 144 6.28 -9.91 -12.54
C ILE A 144 7.08 -10.83 -11.61
N LEU A 145 6.42 -11.47 -10.64
CA LEU A 145 7.10 -12.33 -9.68
C LEU A 145 7.82 -13.51 -10.37
N LYS A 146 7.20 -14.09 -11.40
CA LYS A 146 7.84 -15.10 -12.23
C LYS A 146 9.07 -14.57 -12.95
N ARG A 147 9.04 -13.33 -13.48
CA ARG A 147 10.16 -12.69 -14.20
C ARG A 147 11.37 -12.45 -13.32
N ILE A 148 11.16 -12.08 -12.07
CA ILE A 148 12.25 -11.78 -11.13
C ILE A 148 12.62 -12.96 -10.21
N GLN A 149 11.97 -14.09 -10.38
CA GLN A 149 12.21 -15.28 -9.54
C GLN A 149 13.67 -15.73 -9.61
N GLY A 150 14.26 -16.07 -8.46
CA GLY A 150 15.65 -16.51 -8.35
C GLY A 150 16.70 -15.39 -8.40
N ARG A 151 16.30 -14.12 -8.49
CA ARG A 151 17.25 -12.99 -8.52
C ARG A 151 17.61 -12.41 -7.14
N GLY A 152 17.09 -12.98 -6.06
CA GLY A 152 17.35 -12.48 -4.70
C GLY A 152 16.59 -11.20 -4.33
N VAL A 153 15.59 -10.81 -5.14
CA VAL A 153 14.74 -9.64 -4.86
C VAL A 153 13.77 -9.95 -3.73
N LEU A 154 13.72 -9.12 -2.71
CA LEU A 154 12.75 -9.22 -1.64
C LEU A 154 11.41 -8.64 -2.10
N THR A 155 10.37 -9.47 -2.18
CA THR A 155 9.08 -9.07 -2.73
C THR A 155 8.01 -8.88 -1.66
N VAL A 156 7.31 -7.76 -1.70
CA VAL A 156 6.21 -7.41 -0.80
C VAL A 156 4.95 -7.21 -1.62
N VAL A 157 3.85 -7.85 -1.21
CA VAL A 157 2.57 -7.76 -1.94
C VAL A 157 1.46 -7.28 -1.02
N ASP A 158 0.89 -6.12 -1.35
CA ASP A 158 -0.34 -5.59 -0.77
C ASP A 158 -1.46 -5.57 -1.81
N ALA A 159 -2.06 -6.73 -2.01
CA ALA A 159 -3.13 -6.97 -2.97
C ALA A 159 -4.30 -7.69 -2.30
N THR A 160 -5.47 -7.61 -2.94
CA THR A 160 -6.70 -8.17 -2.38
C THR A 160 -7.12 -9.45 -3.07
N ARG A 161 -7.79 -10.35 -2.35
CA ARG A 161 -8.52 -11.53 -2.86
C ARG A 161 -7.66 -12.40 -3.81
N ASP A 162 -8.17 -12.63 -5.02
CA ASP A 162 -7.53 -13.50 -6.01
C ASP A 162 -6.13 -13.07 -6.40
N LEU A 163 -5.86 -11.75 -6.44
CA LEU A 163 -4.51 -11.24 -6.73
C LEU A 163 -3.49 -11.69 -5.69
N LEU A 164 -3.89 -11.70 -4.41
CA LEU A 164 -3.02 -12.17 -3.34
C LEU A 164 -2.80 -13.69 -3.44
N VAL A 165 -3.86 -14.46 -3.62
CA VAL A 165 -3.76 -15.93 -3.71
C VAL A 165 -2.88 -16.36 -4.90
N LYS A 166 -3.04 -15.72 -6.06
CA LYS A 166 -2.29 -16.01 -7.27
C LYS A 166 -0.77 -15.79 -7.13
N VAL A 167 -0.30 -14.95 -6.20
CA VAL A 167 1.14 -14.66 -6.02
C VAL A 167 1.83 -15.55 -4.99
N LEU A 168 1.10 -16.24 -4.13
CA LEU A 168 1.66 -17.07 -3.06
C LEU A 168 2.64 -18.15 -3.54
N PRO A 169 2.42 -18.84 -4.68
CA PRO A 169 3.37 -19.82 -5.21
C PRO A 169 4.75 -19.26 -5.57
N TYR A 170 4.90 -17.93 -5.62
CA TYR A 170 6.18 -17.25 -5.87
C TYR A 170 6.92 -16.84 -4.59
N HIS A 171 6.42 -17.27 -3.44
CA HIS A 171 7.01 -17.07 -2.13
C HIS A 171 7.33 -15.61 -1.78
N PRO A 172 6.35 -14.68 -1.84
CA PRO A 172 6.58 -13.30 -1.46
C PRO A 172 7.09 -13.23 -0.02
N PHE A 173 8.09 -12.35 0.21
CA PHE A 173 8.65 -12.13 1.54
C PHE A 173 7.59 -11.65 2.54
N LEU A 174 6.74 -10.73 2.12
CA LEU A 174 5.67 -10.19 2.95
C LEU A 174 4.37 -10.07 2.14
N VAL A 175 3.28 -10.53 2.73
CA VAL A 175 1.92 -10.19 2.30
C VAL A 175 1.18 -9.48 3.43
N LYS A 176 0.33 -8.48 3.07
CA LYS A 176 -0.41 -7.73 4.08
C LYS A 176 -1.92 -7.67 3.77
N PRO A 177 -2.71 -8.68 4.05
CA PRO A 177 -4.17 -8.57 4.07
C PRO A 177 -4.66 -7.85 5.33
N ASN A 178 -5.85 -7.24 5.28
CA ASN A 178 -6.61 -6.95 6.48
C ASN A 178 -7.49 -8.18 6.86
N ASN A 179 -8.12 -8.13 8.05
CA ASN A 179 -8.97 -9.24 8.52
C ASN A 179 -10.16 -9.53 7.59
N HIS A 180 -10.72 -8.52 6.92
CA HIS A 180 -11.83 -8.70 5.97
C HIS A 180 -11.33 -9.35 4.67
N GLU A 181 -10.23 -8.86 4.11
CA GLU A 181 -9.58 -9.42 2.92
C GLU A 181 -9.16 -10.87 3.15
N LEU A 182 -8.61 -11.17 4.33
CA LEU A 182 -8.27 -12.54 4.74
C LEU A 182 -9.52 -13.41 4.85
N GLY A 183 -10.57 -12.88 5.46
CA GLY A 183 -11.87 -13.56 5.57
C GLY A 183 -12.49 -13.85 4.20
N ASP A 184 -12.44 -12.89 3.27
CA ASP A 184 -12.94 -13.05 1.90
C ASP A 184 -12.25 -14.20 1.15
N ILE A 185 -10.91 -14.34 1.33
CA ILE A 185 -10.13 -15.44 0.70
C ILE A 185 -10.65 -16.83 1.15
N PHE A 186 -11.02 -16.95 2.41
CA PHE A 186 -11.43 -18.26 2.99
C PHE A 186 -12.95 -18.40 3.19
N GLY A 187 -13.74 -17.41 2.77
CA GLY A 187 -15.21 -17.42 2.90
C GLY A 187 -15.69 -17.37 4.35
N VAL A 188 -14.97 -16.69 5.24
CA VAL A 188 -15.26 -16.58 6.68
C VAL A 188 -15.23 -15.13 7.16
N LYS A 189 -15.92 -14.86 8.28
CA LYS A 189 -15.82 -13.55 8.95
C LYS A 189 -14.82 -13.67 10.11
N LEU A 190 -13.84 -12.77 10.12
CA LEU A 190 -12.77 -12.73 11.12
C LEU A 190 -12.79 -11.38 11.84
N SER A 191 -12.90 -11.40 13.16
CA SER A 191 -13.09 -10.18 13.97
C SER A 191 -12.05 -10.01 15.08
N THR A 192 -11.43 -11.11 15.53
CA THR A 192 -10.43 -11.08 16.62
C THR A 192 -9.05 -11.53 16.12
N ARG A 193 -8.01 -11.13 16.85
CA ARG A 193 -6.63 -11.55 16.56
C ARG A 193 -6.45 -13.07 16.61
N ALA A 194 -7.09 -13.72 17.57
CA ALA A 194 -7.05 -15.19 17.67
C ALA A 194 -7.68 -15.89 16.45
N GLU A 195 -8.76 -15.33 15.89
CA GLU A 195 -9.43 -15.90 14.72
C GLU A 195 -8.60 -15.78 13.44
N VAL A 196 -7.79 -14.73 13.27
CA VAL A 196 -7.00 -14.53 12.04
C VAL A 196 -5.75 -15.42 11.98
N ILE A 197 -5.19 -15.84 13.13
CA ILE A 197 -3.95 -16.62 13.20
C ILE A 197 -4.00 -17.92 12.37
N PRO A 198 -5.02 -18.78 12.48
CA PRO A 198 -5.08 -20.01 11.69
C PRO A 198 -5.10 -19.77 10.17
N TYR A 199 -5.77 -18.70 9.73
CA TYR A 199 -5.88 -18.35 8.32
C TYR A 199 -4.60 -17.68 7.78
N GLY A 200 -3.92 -16.89 8.60
CA GLY A 200 -2.60 -16.39 8.26
C GLY A 200 -1.57 -17.51 8.07
N LYS A 201 -1.60 -18.53 8.93
CA LYS A 201 -0.76 -19.74 8.77
C LYS A 201 -1.08 -20.49 7.47
N LYS A 202 -2.36 -20.56 7.06
CA LYS A 202 -2.73 -21.13 5.76
C LYS A 202 -2.12 -20.33 4.60
N LEU A 203 -2.05 -18.99 4.68
CA LEU A 203 -1.35 -18.20 3.65
C LEU A 203 0.16 -18.51 3.60
N GLN A 204 0.79 -18.80 4.75
CA GLN A 204 2.17 -19.29 4.76
C GLN A 204 2.30 -20.68 4.12
N GLU A 205 1.43 -21.61 4.44
CA GLU A 205 1.37 -22.94 3.83
C GLU A 205 1.17 -22.86 2.30
N MET A 206 0.44 -21.83 1.83
CA MET A 206 0.25 -21.54 0.41
C MET A 206 1.46 -20.85 -0.25
N GLY A 207 2.45 -20.38 0.54
CA GLY A 207 3.73 -19.88 0.03
C GLY A 207 4.21 -18.54 0.55
N ALA A 208 3.41 -17.73 1.24
CA ALA A 208 3.88 -16.47 1.83
C ALA A 208 4.96 -16.76 2.90
N GLN A 209 6.07 -15.99 2.89
CA GLN A 209 7.08 -16.15 3.96
C GLN A 209 6.60 -15.49 5.26
N ASN A 210 6.12 -14.26 5.19
CA ASN A 210 5.59 -13.51 6.32
C ASN A 210 4.18 -12.99 5.99
N VAL A 211 3.27 -13.07 6.96
CA VAL A 211 1.89 -12.59 6.83
C VAL A 211 1.62 -11.55 7.92
N LEU A 212 1.46 -10.29 7.51
CA LEU A 212 1.11 -9.18 8.38
C LEU A 212 -0.39 -8.87 8.21
N ILE A 213 -1.17 -9.13 9.25
CA ILE A 213 -2.63 -8.96 9.19
C ILE A 213 -3.00 -7.70 9.97
N SER A 214 -3.53 -6.71 9.27
CA SER A 214 -4.02 -5.47 9.88
C SER A 214 -5.49 -5.62 10.30
N MET A 215 -5.85 -5.09 11.49
CA MET A 215 -7.17 -5.27 12.07
C MET A 215 -7.76 -3.96 12.63
N ALA A 216 -7.36 -2.84 12.05
CA ALA A 216 -7.81 -1.51 12.49
C ALA A 216 -7.71 -1.34 14.02
N GLY A 217 -8.82 -1.02 14.70
CA GLY A 217 -8.87 -0.83 16.15
C GLY A 217 -8.51 -2.05 16.99
N GLU A 218 -8.55 -3.27 16.42
CA GLU A 218 -8.13 -4.51 17.08
C GLU A 218 -6.60 -4.71 17.05
N GLY A 219 -5.86 -3.90 16.28
CA GLY A 219 -4.42 -3.97 16.18
C GLY A 219 -3.91 -4.78 15.00
N ALA A 220 -2.99 -5.70 15.22
CA ALA A 220 -2.42 -6.50 14.15
C ALA A 220 -1.84 -7.83 14.64
N VAL A 221 -1.62 -8.73 13.67
CA VAL A 221 -0.94 -10.03 13.87
C VAL A 221 0.15 -10.16 12.81
N LEU A 222 1.34 -10.61 13.21
CA LEU A 222 2.40 -11.05 12.30
C LEU A 222 2.64 -12.54 12.49
N ILE A 223 2.66 -13.28 11.39
CA ILE A 223 3.11 -14.66 11.32
C ILE A 223 4.41 -14.65 10.52
N ALA A 224 5.52 -14.83 11.19
CA ALA A 224 6.86 -14.66 10.64
C ALA A 224 7.43 -15.98 10.10
N ALA A 225 8.37 -15.88 9.16
CA ALA A 225 9.01 -17.03 8.51
C ALA A 225 9.85 -17.90 9.45
N ASP A 226 10.30 -17.34 10.58
CA ASP A 226 11.04 -18.06 11.63
C ASP A 226 10.13 -18.85 12.60
N GLY A 227 8.82 -18.84 12.36
CA GLY A 227 7.82 -19.53 13.17
C GLY A 227 7.24 -18.68 14.31
N GLN A 228 7.74 -17.47 14.52
CA GLN A 228 7.15 -16.57 15.51
C GLN A 228 5.75 -16.12 15.09
N CYS A 229 4.83 -16.05 16.06
CA CYS A 229 3.51 -15.47 15.90
C CYS A 229 3.36 -14.35 16.92
N MET A 230 3.30 -13.12 16.45
CA MET A 230 3.23 -11.93 17.29
C MET A 230 1.89 -11.22 17.08
N GLU A 231 1.32 -10.72 18.16
CA GLU A 231 0.09 -9.94 18.12
C GLU A 231 0.20 -8.74 19.05
N THR A 232 -0.48 -7.65 18.69
CA THR A 232 -0.57 -6.49 19.56
C THR A 232 -1.91 -5.77 19.35
N PRO A 233 -2.51 -5.21 20.42
CA PRO A 233 -3.65 -4.32 20.26
C PRO A 233 -3.23 -3.03 19.54
N ALA A 234 -4.21 -2.32 19.00
CA ALA A 234 -3.95 -1.01 18.41
C ALA A 234 -3.42 -0.02 19.47
N PRO A 235 -2.42 0.80 19.14
CA PRO A 235 -2.03 1.91 19.98
C PRO A 235 -3.19 2.86 20.26
N LYS A 236 -3.15 3.54 21.40
CA LYS A 236 -4.19 4.51 21.76
C LYS A 236 -4.00 5.81 21.00
N GLY A 237 -5.05 6.27 20.33
CA GLY A 237 -5.07 7.53 19.59
C GLY A 237 -6.48 7.84 19.06
N LYS A 238 -6.67 9.06 18.59
CA LYS A 238 -7.92 9.46 17.93
C LYS A 238 -7.78 9.17 16.44
N LEU A 239 -8.68 8.38 15.88
CA LEU A 239 -8.77 8.18 14.44
C LEU A 239 -9.12 9.51 13.76
N VAL A 240 -8.26 9.96 12.88
CA VAL A 240 -8.43 11.18 12.05
C VAL A 240 -8.64 10.80 10.60
N ASN A 241 -7.75 9.96 10.03
CA ASN A 241 -7.83 9.52 8.64
C ASN A 241 -7.28 8.09 8.50
N GLY A 242 -8.13 7.14 8.16
CA GLY A 242 -7.72 5.73 7.95
C GLY A 242 -7.07 5.45 6.59
N VAL A 243 -7.13 6.39 5.65
CA VAL A 243 -6.58 6.21 4.30
C VAL A 243 -5.05 6.15 4.35
N GLY A 244 -4.47 5.15 3.71
CA GLY A 244 -3.02 4.97 3.69
C GLY A 244 -2.41 4.34 4.95
N ALA A 245 -3.19 4.08 6.02
CA ALA A 245 -2.69 3.44 7.24
C ALA A 245 -2.10 2.04 6.95
N GLY A 246 -2.76 1.26 6.09
CA GLY A 246 -2.24 -0.05 5.66
C GLY A 246 -0.95 0.05 4.86
N ASP A 247 -0.85 1.05 3.98
CA ASP A 247 0.36 1.32 3.18
C ASP A 247 1.52 1.77 4.08
N SER A 248 1.20 2.61 5.07
CA SER A 248 2.15 3.05 6.10
C SER A 248 2.65 1.88 6.96
N MET A 249 1.79 0.90 7.25
CA MET A 249 2.18 -0.32 7.96
C MET A 249 3.20 -1.14 7.15
N VAL A 250 3.02 -1.25 5.84
CA VAL A 250 4.02 -1.89 4.95
C VAL A 250 5.34 -1.13 4.98
N ALA A 251 5.29 0.20 4.84
CA ALA A 251 6.49 1.03 4.85
C ALA A 251 7.25 0.93 6.19
N GLY A 252 6.53 1.03 7.32
CA GLY A 252 7.12 0.88 8.65
C GLY A 252 7.73 -0.49 8.87
N PHE A 253 7.04 -1.57 8.47
CA PHE A 253 7.58 -2.93 8.55
C PHE A 253 8.88 -3.07 7.75
N LEU A 254 8.90 -2.58 6.51
CA LEU A 254 10.10 -2.61 5.68
C LEU A 254 11.24 -1.80 6.30
N THR A 255 10.94 -0.62 6.85
CA THR A 255 11.95 0.20 7.53
C THR A 255 12.57 -0.58 8.69
N GLY A 256 11.77 -1.10 9.60
CA GLY A 256 12.28 -1.87 10.74
C GLY A 256 13.05 -3.13 10.33
N TRP A 257 12.57 -3.84 9.31
CA TRP A 257 13.27 -5.01 8.78
C TRP A 257 14.61 -4.67 8.13
N LEU A 258 14.68 -3.59 7.38
CA LEU A 258 15.94 -3.19 6.72
C LEU A 258 16.96 -2.66 7.73
N GLU A 259 16.51 -2.04 8.83
CA GLU A 259 17.35 -1.55 9.90
C GLU A 259 18.01 -2.69 10.70
N GLU A 260 17.24 -3.67 11.19
CA GLU A 260 17.70 -4.63 12.18
C GLU A 260 17.62 -6.09 11.75
N LYS A 261 16.91 -6.44 10.67
CA LYS A 261 16.58 -7.81 10.26
C LYS A 261 15.88 -8.62 11.36
N ASP A 262 15.16 -7.94 12.23
CA ASP A 262 14.40 -8.49 13.35
C ASP A 262 12.90 -8.35 13.11
N TYR A 263 12.14 -9.45 13.20
CA TYR A 263 10.70 -9.44 12.94
C TYR A 263 9.90 -8.68 14.01
N ALA A 264 10.35 -8.71 15.27
CA ALA A 264 9.64 -8.00 16.33
C ALA A 264 9.81 -6.49 16.16
N HIS A 265 11.00 -6.02 15.81
CA HIS A 265 11.24 -4.62 15.50
C HIS A 265 10.45 -4.18 14.25
N ALA A 266 10.50 -4.96 13.18
CA ALA A 266 9.74 -4.70 11.95
C ALA A 266 8.23 -4.62 12.21
N PHE A 267 7.68 -5.53 13.01
CA PHE A 267 6.29 -5.55 13.40
C PHE A 267 5.90 -4.30 14.18
N CYS A 268 6.68 -3.93 15.21
CA CYS A 268 6.45 -2.72 16.00
C CYS A 268 6.49 -1.45 15.14
N MET A 269 7.47 -1.33 14.25
CA MET A 269 7.59 -0.21 13.32
C MET A 269 6.40 -0.15 12.35
N GLY A 270 5.96 -1.29 11.82
CA GLY A 270 4.78 -1.37 10.96
C GLY A 270 3.50 -0.86 11.64
N ILE A 271 3.25 -1.32 12.87
CA ILE A 271 2.10 -0.88 13.66
C ILE A 271 2.20 0.60 13.98
N ALA A 272 3.37 1.06 14.39
CA ALA A 272 3.59 2.46 14.72
C ALA A 272 3.32 3.38 13.53
N ALA A 273 3.82 3.03 12.34
CA ALA A 273 3.63 3.81 11.13
C ALA A 273 2.15 3.80 10.66
N GLY A 274 1.50 2.63 10.66
CA GLY A 274 0.09 2.52 10.32
C GLY A 274 -0.81 3.30 11.26
N SER A 275 -0.57 3.19 12.56
CA SER A 275 -1.36 3.90 13.57
C SER A 275 -1.09 5.41 13.58
N ALA A 276 0.16 5.84 13.42
CA ALA A 276 0.50 7.25 13.32
C ALA A 276 -0.20 7.91 12.13
N SER A 277 -0.23 7.27 10.96
CA SER A 277 -0.97 7.77 9.80
C SER A 277 -2.48 7.80 10.05
N ALA A 278 -3.03 6.81 10.77
CA ALA A 278 -4.44 6.82 11.13
C ALA A 278 -4.82 7.94 12.11
N PHE A 279 -3.87 8.43 12.91
CA PHE A 279 -4.06 9.52 13.88
C PHE A 279 -3.74 10.91 13.31
N SER A 280 -3.24 10.99 12.09
CA SER A 280 -2.84 12.22 11.40
C SER A 280 -3.78 12.53 10.24
N GLU A 281 -3.83 13.80 9.81
CA GLU A 281 -4.59 14.18 8.60
C GLU A 281 -3.96 13.64 7.32
N ASN A 282 -2.63 13.53 7.30
CA ASN A 282 -1.82 13.05 6.18
C ASN A 282 -1.03 11.79 6.60
N LEU A 283 -0.27 11.24 5.65
CA LEU A 283 0.67 10.16 5.94
C LEU A 283 1.69 10.61 7.00
N ALA A 284 1.94 9.75 7.99
CA ALA A 284 2.72 10.10 9.18
C ALA A 284 4.15 10.53 8.87
N THR A 285 4.60 11.52 9.62
CA THR A 285 6.01 11.94 9.71
C THR A 285 6.81 10.95 10.58
N LYS A 286 8.14 11.03 10.49
CA LYS A 286 9.03 10.22 11.35
C LYS A 286 8.76 10.47 12.83
N GLU A 287 8.57 11.71 13.22
CA GLU A 287 8.32 12.12 14.62
C GLU A 287 7.04 11.48 15.17
N GLU A 288 5.95 11.50 14.39
CA GLU A 288 4.68 10.90 14.75
C GLU A 288 4.81 9.38 14.91
N VAL A 289 5.50 8.72 13.96
CA VAL A 289 5.77 7.28 14.02
C VAL A 289 6.57 6.93 15.27
N MET A 290 7.64 7.67 15.57
CA MET A 290 8.48 7.43 16.75
C MET A 290 7.77 7.68 18.07
N GLN A 291 6.78 8.58 18.11
CA GLN A 291 5.91 8.78 19.29
C GLN A 291 5.00 7.57 19.52
N VAL A 292 4.38 7.04 18.46
CA VAL A 292 3.51 5.86 18.56
C VAL A 292 4.33 4.61 18.88
N LEU A 293 5.53 4.47 18.34
CA LEU A 293 6.43 3.33 18.58
C LEU A 293 6.73 3.16 20.08
N LYS A 294 6.86 4.24 20.84
CA LYS A 294 7.04 4.18 22.30
C LYS A 294 5.85 3.55 23.04
N GLN A 295 4.66 3.53 22.46
CA GLN A 295 3.50 2.85 23.02
C GLN A 295 3.48 1.36 22.67
N VAL A 296 3.95 1.00 21.46
CA VAL A 296 3.97 -0.39 20.96
C VAL A 296 5.03 -1.22 21.66
N LYS A 297 6.20 -0.63 22.01
CA LYS A 297 7.31 -1.31 22.68
C LYS A 297 7.13 -1.48 24.20
N LYS A 298 6.03 -1.04 24.77
CA LYS A 298 5.67 -1.23 26.21
C LYS A 298 4.85 -2.49 26.40
#